data_59857f092e9731ee3196c30521a3b75c
#
_entry.id   59857f092e9731ee3196c30521a3b75c
#
_cell.length_a   1.000
_cell.length_b   1.000
_cell.length_c   1.000
_cell.angle_alpha   90.00
_cell.angle_beta   90.00
_cell.angle_gamma   90.00
#
_symmetry.space_group_name_H-M   'P 1'
#
loop_
_entity.id
_entity.type
_entity.pdbx_description
1 polymer ?
#
loop_
_entity_poly.entity_id
_entity_poly.type
_entity_poly.pdbx_seq_one_letter_code
_entity_poly.pdbx_strand_id
1 'polypeptide(L)'
;LLNRIDEPATGRVLDPMFHADIPAGRLAQAKAAGSILGEQVWRQFPWIGCSHGEAGQAHAMPTTTDPVEGILARTWRPALSVTGAAGFPSIDSAGNVLRPKTTFKLSLRLPPTVDGELATQRLKALLEADPPYNARVSFNADWGATGWDAPETAPWLARAADDASRAAFGRPAAWMGEGGTIPFMNMLGARFPRAQFLTTGVLGPRSNAHGPNEFLHIDC
;
A
#
# COMPACT_ATOMS: atom_id res chain seq x y z
N LEU A 1 -14.54 -16.16 -5.41
CA LEU A 1 -14.61 -15.54 -4.07
C LEU A 1 -13.82 -14.24 -4.02
N LEU A 2 -12.55 -14.20 -4.47
CA LEU A 2 -11.73 -12.98 -4.41
C LEU A 2 -12.35 -11.80 -5.17
N ASN A 3 -13.02 -12.05 -6.29
CA ASN A 3 -13.73 -11.03 -7.06
C ASN A 3 -14.92 -10.37 -6.30
N ARG A 4 -15.21 -10.79 -5.08
CA ARG A 4 -16.13 -10.08 -4.18
C ARG A 4 -15.44 -8.95 -3.43
N ILE A 5 -14.11 -8.97 -3.39
CA ILE A 5 -13.28 -8.01 -2.68
C ILE A 5 -12.77 -6.95 -3.65
N ASP A 6 -12.24 -7.38 -4.78
CA ASP A 6 -11.69 -6.48 -5.79
C ASP A 6 -12.16 -6.80 -7.22
N GLU A 7 -12.09 -5.82 -8.07
CA GLU A 7 -12.36 -5.95 -9.49
C GLU A 7 -11.11 -6.43 -10.23
N PRO A 8 -11.14 -7.60 -10.88
CA PRO A 8 -9.94 -8.18 -11.50
C PRO A 8 -9.30 -7.32 -12.58
N ALA A 9 -10.10 -6.51 -13.29
CA ALA A 9 -9.61 -5.68 -14.39
C ALA A 9 -8.84 -4.44 -13.91
N THR A 10 -9.16 -3.92 -12.72
CA THR A 10 -8.62 -2.65 -12.21
C THR A 10 -7.86 -2.78 -10.91
N GLY A 11 -8.05 -3.90 -10.17
CA GLY A 11 -7.56 -4.07 -8.81
C GLY A 11 -8.27 -3.19 -7.77
N ARG A 12 -9.38 -2.53 -8.15
CA ARG A 12 -10.14 -1.68 -7.23
C ARG A 12 -10.89 -2.53 -6.22
N VAL A 13 -10.70 -2.26 -4.95
CA VAL A 13 -11.49 -2.86 -3.88
C VAL A 13 -12.93 -2.34 -3.94
N LEU A 14 -13.90 -3.25 -3.88
CA LEU A 14 -15.31 -2.95 -4.21
C LEU A 14 -16.11 -2.44 -3.02
N ASP A 15 -15.93 -3.04 -1.83
CA ASP A 15 -16.77 -2.74 -0.68
C ASP A 15 -16.44 -1.35 -0.10
N PRO A 16 -17.43 -0.45 0.00
CA PRO A 16 -17.24 0.91 0.51
C PRO A 16 -16.67 0.97 1.93
N MET A 17 -16.89 -0.07 2.76
CA MET A 17 -16.38 -0.11 4.12
C MET A 17 -14.83 -0.10 4.18
N PHE A 18 -14.16 -0.51 3.12
CA PHE A 18 -12.70 -0.50 3.04
C PHE A 18 -12.13 0.83 2.54
N HIS A 19 -12.96 1.79 2.17
CA HIS A 19 -12.56 3.08 1.66
C HIS A 19 -12.69 4.17 2.73
N ALA A 20 -11.98 5.27 2.52
CA ALA A 20 -12.09 6.49 3.31
C ALA A 20 -12.03 7.72 2.42
N ASP A 21 -12.65 8.80 2.87
CA ASP A 21 -12.47 10.11 2.26
C ASP A 21 -11.05 10.60 2.49
N ILE A 22 -10.45 11.16 1.46
CA ILE A 22 -9.08 11.68 1.51
C ILE A 22 -9.14 13.14 1.96
N PRO A 23 -8.56 13.51 3.11
CA PRO A 23 -8.54 14.90 3.56
C PRO A 23 -7.88 15.83 2.52
N ALA A 24 -8.41 17.04 2.37
CA ALA A 24 -7.92 17.99 1.37
C ALA A 24 -6.42 18.29 1.51
N GLY A 25 -5.90 18.37 2.74
CA GLY A 25 -4.48 18.55 3.02
C GLY A 25 -3.63 17.37 2.52
N ARG A 26 -4.13 16.13 2.66
CA ARG A 26 -3.43 14.93 2.16
C ARG A 26 -3.43 14.86 0.63
N LEU A 27 -4.52 15.26 0.02
CA LEU A 27 -4.59 15.38 -1.44
C LEU A 27 -3.61 16.44 -1.95
N ALA A 28 -3.49 17.58 -1.27
CA ALA A 28 -2.51 18.62 -1.61
C ALA A 28 -1.07 18.11 -1.47
N GLN A 29 -0.76 17.37 -0.40
CA GLN A 29 0.54 16.73 -0.21
C GLN A 29 0.85 15.72 -1.34
N ALA A 30 -0.12 14.87 -1.71
CA ALA A 30 0.05 13.92 -2.80
C ALA A 30 0.30 14.62 -4.14
N LYS A 31 -0.39 15.73 -4.43
CA LYS A 31 -0.15 16.55 -5.63
C LYS A 31 1.25 17.17 -5.64
N ALA A 32 1.69 17.74 -4.51
CA ALA A 32 3.03 18.30 -4.39
C ALA A 32 4.12 17.23 -4.56
N ALA A 33 4.01 16.10 -3.88
CA ALA A 33 4.93 14.98 -4.02
C ALA A 33 4.91 14.39 -5.44
N GLY A 34 3.74 14.23 -6.05
CA GLY A 34 3.58 13.75 -7.41
C GLY A 34 4.25 14.65 -8.45
N SER A 35 4.20 15.98 -8.27
CA SER A 35 4.91 16.93 -9.15
C SER A 35 6.43 16.84 -9.04
N ILE A 36 6.97 16.43 -7.87
CA ILE A 36 8.40 16.25 -7.64
C ILE A 36 8.88 14.91 -8.19
N LEU A 37 8.16 13.84 -7.87
CA LEU A 37 8.55 12.47 -8.21
C LEU A 37 8.22 12.12 -9.66
N GLY A 38 7.15 12.69 -10.21
CA GLY A 38 6.73 12.42 -11.59
C GLY A 38 6.55 10.92 -11.84
N GLU A 39 6.99 10.47 -12.99
CA GLU A 39 6.90 9.06 -13.39
C GLU A 39 7.73 8.09 -12.53
N GLN A 40 8.65 8.59 -11.69
CA GLN A 40 9.41 7.75 -10.77
C GLN A 40 8.49 7.01 -9.78
N VAL A 41 7.29 7.50 -9.52
CA VAL A 41 6.30 6.83 -8.65
C VAL A 41 6.00 5.40 -9.13
N TRP A 42 6.05 5.15 -10.42
CA TRP A 42 5.73 3.84 -10.99
C TRP A 42 6.85 3.24 -11.88
N ARG A 43 7.68 4.04 -12.54
CA ARG A 43 8.74 3.55 -13.44
C ARG A 43 9.88 2.81 -12.74
N GLN A 44 10.04 2.99 -11.44
CA GLN A 44 11.11 2.32 -10.68
C GLN A 44 10.85 0.82 -10.46
N PHE A 45 9.60 0.36 -10.65
CA PHE A 45 9.28 -1.04 -10.49
C PHE A 45 9.77 -1.85 -11.70
N PRO A 46 10.27 -3.08 -11.48
CA PRO A 46 10.77 -3.93 -12.57
C PRO A 46 9.60 -4.56 -13.35
N TRP A 47 8.92 -3.76 -14.14
CA TRP A 47 7.84 -4.24 -14.99
C TRP A 47 8.36 -5.23 -16.01
N ILE A 48 7.91 -6.51 -15.96
CA ILE A 48 8.32 -7.54 -16.91
C ILE A 48 7.69 -7.26 -18.28
N GLY A 49 8.49 -7.37 -19.33
CA GLY A 49 8.07 -7.11 -20.71
C GLY A 49 8.18 -5.64 -21.14
N CYS A 50 8.60 -4.74 -20.27
CA CYS A 50 8.87 -3.33 -20.61
C CYS A 50 10.29 -3.15 -21.19
N SER A 51 10.69 -3.90 -22.21
CA SER A 51 11.83 -3.50 -23.04
C SER A 51 11.38 -2.34 -23.92
N HIS A 52 12.04 -1.21 -23.80
CA HIS A 52 11.77 -0.02 -24.60
C HIS A 52 12.03 -0.37 -26.07
N GLY A 53 11.00 -0.60 -26.85
CA GLY A 53 11.11 -0.69 -28.29
C GLY A 53 10.35 -1.79 -29.04
N GLU A 54 9.74 -2.76 -28.38
CA GLU A 54 8.95 -3.77 -29.11
C GLU A 54 7.47 -3.43 -29.09
N ALA A 55 7.02 -2.81 -30.18
CA ALA A 55 5.60 -2.54 -30.40
C ALA A 55 4.84 -3.87 -30.54
N GLY A 56 3.85 -4.10 -29.69
CA GLY A 56 2.88 -5.17 -29.84
C GLY A 56 2.90 -6.29 -28.78
N GLN A 57 3.79 -6.27 -27.81
CA GLN A 57 3.72 -7.21 -26.68
C GLN A 57 2.92 -6.63 -25.49
N ALA A 58 2.04 -7.45 -24.91
CA ALA A 58 1.34 -7.08 -23.67
C ALA A 58 2.35 -7.08 -22.53
N HIS A 59 2.51 -5.92 -21.88
CA HIS A 59 3.43 -5.73 -20.77
C HIS A 59 2.66 -5.64 -19.45
N ALA A 60 3.30 -6.07 -18.35
CA ALA A 60 2.79 -5.74 -17.02
C ALA A 60 2.82 -4.21 -16.86
N MET A 61 1.71 -3.63 -16.46
CA MET A 61 1.56 -2.18 -16.29
C MET A 61 1.01 -1.88 -14.89
N PRO A 62 1.36 -0.71 -14.33
CA PRO A 62 0.70 -0.25 -13.12
C PRO A 62 -0.79 0.00 -13.38
N THR A 63 -1.60 -0.06 -12.33
CA THR A 63 -3.04 0.28 -12.41
C THR A 63 -3.29 1.75 -12.77
N THR A 64 -2.30 2.60 -12.57
CA THR A 64 -2.31 4.01 -12.97
C THR A 64 -0.90 4.49 -13.32
N THR A 65 -0.79 5.38 -14.29
CA THR A 65 0.44 6.13 -14.63
C THR A 65 0.40 7.58 -14.12
N ASP A 66 -0.69 7.99 -13.50
CA ASP A 66 -0.79 9.29 -12.83
C ASP A 66 0.02 9.24 -11.52
N PRO A 67 1.05 10.08 -11.34
CA PRO A 67 1.86 10.10 -10.13
C PRO A 67 1.08 10.39 -8.85
N VAL A 68 0.06 11.23 -8.91
CA VAL A 68 -0.79 11.57 -7.76
C VAL A 68 -1.62 10.37 -7.34
N GLU A 69 -2.31 9.75 -8.28
CA GLU A 69 -3.08 8.54 -8.02
C GLU A 69 -2.19 7.37 -7.59
N GLY A 70 -0.98 7.25 -8.13
CA GLY A 70 0.00 6.27 -7.70
C GLY A 70 0.43 6.45 -6.23
N ILE A 71 0.59 7.68 -5.76
CA ILE A 71 0.86 7.98 -4.35
C ILE A 71 -0.38 7.66 -3.49
N LEU A 72 -1.56 8.08 -3.92
CA LEU A 72 -2.81 7.82 -3.20
C LEU A 72 -3.12 6.32 -3.14
N ALA A 73 -2.83 5.57 -4.19
CA ALA A 73 -3.01 4.12 -4.22
C ALA A 73 -2.17 3.38 -3.16
N ARG A 74 -1.00 3.93 -2.79
CA ARG A 74 -0.13 3.36 -1.75
C ARG A 74 -0.49 3.81 -0.33
N THR A 75 -1.22 4.91 -0.18
CA THR A 75 -1.40 5.59 1.12
C THR A 75 -2.86 5.66 1.56
N TRP A 76 -3.79 5.93 0.66
CA TRP A 76 -5.18 6.23 0.98
C TRP A 76 -6.22 5.33 0.31
N ARG A 77 -5.80 4.45 -0.61
CA ARG A 77 -6.73 3.51 -1.23
C ARG A 77 -6.49 2.10 -0.72
N PRO A 78 -7.57 1.32 -0.51
CA PRO A 78 -7.41 -0.07 -0.15
C PRO A 78 -6.84 -0.87 -1.31
N ALA A 79 -6.07 -1.91 -0.99
CA ALA A 79 -5.53 -2.82 -1.99
C ALA A 79 -5.48 -4.26 -1.46
N LEU A 80 -5.90 -5.22 -2.27
CA LEU A 80 -5.82 -6.64 -1.98
C LEU A 80 -4.58 -7.26 -2.62
N SER A 81 -3.88 -8.09 -1.87
CA SER A 81 -2.79 -8.94 -2.37
C SER A 81 -2.94 -10.36 -1.89
N VAL A 82 -2.67 -11.33 -2.76
CA VAL A 82 -2.49 -12.74 -2.38
C VAL A 82 -1.01 -12.93 -2.08
N THR A 83 -0.68 -13.12 -0.81
CA THR A 83 0.72 -13.21 -0.35
C THR A 83 1.20 -14.64 -0.14
N GLY A 84 0.30 -15.61 -0.26
CA GLY A 84 0.66 -17.02 -0.17
C GLY A 84 -0.47 -17.93 -0.64
N ALA A 85 -0.09 -19.14 -1.08
CA ALA A 85 -1.03 -20.17 -1.49
C ALA A 85 -0.55 -21.56 -1.00
N ALA A 86 -1.49 -22.40 -0.61
CA ALA A 86 -1.23 -23.78 -0.22
C ALA A 86 -2.34 -24.72 -0.72
N GLY A 87 -2.06 -26.02 -0.76
CA GLY A 87 -2.96 -27.03 -1.31
C GLY A 87 -2.76 -27.31 -2.80
N PHE A 88 -1.69 -26.75 -3.39
CA PHE A 88 -1.24 -27.05 -4.74
C PHE A 88 0.00 -27.96 -4.65
N PRO A 89 0.04 -29.11 -5.34
CA PRO A 89 1.23 -29.91 -5.47
C PRO A 89 2.29 -29.17 -6.31
N SER A 90 3.55 -29.60 -6.21
CA SER A 90 4.58 -29.13 -7.14
C SER A 90 4.22 -29.52 -8.58
N ILE A 91 4.73 -28.80 -9.58
CA ILE A 91 4.45 -29.06 -10.99
C ILE A 91 4.83 -30.52 -11.35
N ASP A 92 5.96 -31.00 -10.84
CA ASP A 92 6.47 -32.32 -11.11
C ASP A 92 5.61 -33.46 -10.52
N SER A 93 4.84 -33.15 -9.47
CA SER A 93 3.95 -34.12 -8.81
C SER A 93 2.46 -33.85 -9.06
N ALA A 94 2.17 -32.85 -9.90
CA ALA A 94 0.79 -32.49 -10.21
C ALA A 94 0.13 -33.52 -11.12
N GLY A 95 -1.12 -33.89 -10.80
CA GLY A 95 -1.94 -34.81 -11.57
C GLY A 95 -3.39 -34.31 -11.68
N ASN A 96 -4.16 -34.98 -12.57
CA ASN A 96 -5.59 -34.65 -12.73
C ASN A 96 -6.43 -35.29 -11.61
N VAL A 97 -6.28 -34.76 -10.40
CA VAL A 97 -6.98 -35.23 -9.21
C VAL A 97 -7.71 -34.08 -8.50
N LEU A 98 -8.80 -34.41 -7.80
CA LEU A 98 -9.52 -33.44 -6.98
C LEU A 98 -8.67 -33.07 -5.76
N ARG A 99 -8.51 -31.79 -5.55
CA ARG A 99 -7.86 -31.26 -4.34
C ARG A 99 -8.86 -31.14 -3.22
N PRO A 100 -8.55 -31.65 -2.02
CA PRO A 100 -9.48 -31.57 -0.88
C PRO A 100 -9.57 -30.16 -0.31
N LYS A 101 -8.53 -29.33 -0.50
CA LYS A 101 -8.43 -27.99 0.11
C LYS A 101 -7.49 -27.11 -0.68
N THR A 102 -7.83 -25.84 -0.77
CA THR A 102 -6.96 -24.76 -1.24
C THR A 102 -7.00 -23.64 -0.20
N THR A 103 -5.83 -23.10 0.14
CA THR A 103 -5.70 -22.00 1.11
C THR A 103 -4.97 -20.85 0.48
N PHE A 104 -5.46 -19.62 0.69
CA PHE A 104 -4.78 -18.39 0.31
C PHE A 104 -4.50 -17.56 1.56
N LYS A 105 -3.32 -16.95 1.61
CA LYS A 105 -3.01 -15.89 2.55
C LYS A 105 -3.27 -14.57 1.85
N LEU A 106 -4.14 -13.76 2.44
CA LEU A 106 -4.53 -12.46 1.91
C LEU A 106 -3.94 -11.34 2.75
N SER A 107 -3.53 -10.26 2.09
CA SER A 107 -3.20 -9.00 2.71
C SER A 107 -4.10 -7.92 2.12
N LEU A 108 -5.00 -7.38 2.94
CA LEU A 108 -5.83 -6.24 2.57
C LEU A 108 -5.25 -4.98 3.25
N ARG A 109 -4.67 -4.11 2.45
CA ARG A 109 -4.23 -2.79 2.93
C ARG A 109 -5.43 -1.86 3.01
N LEU A 110 -5.47 -1.05 4.06
CA LEU A 110 -6.57 -0.15 4.36
C LEU A 110 -6.09 1.30 4.44
N PRO A 111 -6.95 2.27 4.10
CA PRO A 111 -6.71 3.67 4.43
C PRO A 111 -6.49 3.88 5.93
N PRO A 112 -5.74 4.92 6.33
CA PRO A 112 -5.33 5.09 7.74
C PRO A 112 -6.49 5.32 8.73
N THR A 113 -7.66 5.73 8.26
CA THR A 113 -8.85 6.02 9.08
C THR A 113 -9.88 4.90 9.08
N VAL A 114 -9.65 3.82 8.36
CA VAL A 114 -10.53 2.64 8.38
C VAL A 114 -10.18 1.77 9.58
N ASP A 115 -11.20 1.39 10.36
CA ASP A 115 -11.04 0.49 11.49
C ASP A 115 -10.67 -0.91 11.02
N GLY A 116 -9.48 -1.38 11.45
CA GLY A 116 -8.93 -2.66 11.00
C GLY A 116 -9.69 -3.87 11.52
N GLU A 117 -10.31 -3.78 12.71
CA GLU A 117 -11.09 -4.89 13.27
C GLU A 117 -12.43 -5.03 12.55
N LEU A 118 -13.16 -3.92 12.34
CA LEU A 118 -14.41 -3.93 11.57
C LEU A 118 -14.16 -4.36 10.12
N ALA A 119 -13.07 -3.92 9.51
CA ALA A 119 -12.69 -4.36 8.17
C ALA A 119 -12.40 -5.87 8.13
N THR A 120 -11.75 -6.42 9.15
CA THR A 120 -11.49 -7.87 9.26
C THR A 120 -12.80 -8.67 9.37
N GLN A 121 -13.74 -8.20 10.18
CA GLN A 121 -15.07 -8.82 10.30
C GLN A 121 -15.83 -8.76 8.97
N ARG A 122 -15.78 -7.63 8.29
CA ARG A 122 -16.41 -7.46 6.97
C ARG A 122 -15.82 -8.38 5.92
N LEU A 123 -14.49 -8.49 5.88
CA LEU A 123 -13.77 -9.38 4.96
C LEU A 123 -14.18 -10.84 5.18
N LYS A 124 -14.25 -11.27 6.45
CA LYS A 124 -14.75 -12.60 6.82
C LYS A 124 -16.17 -12.82 6.30
N ALA A 125 -17.07 -11.89 6.54
CA ALA A 125 -18.46 -11.99 6.10
C ALA A 125 -18.56 -12.11 4.56
N LEU A 126 -17.79 -11.32 3.81
CA LEU A 126 -17.78 -11.37 2.35
C LEU A 126 -17.29 -12.70 1.79
N LEU A 127 -16.29 -13.30 2.43
CA LEU A 127 -15.68 -14.53 1.94
C LEU A 127 -16.47 -15.79 2.33
N GLU A 128 -17.08 -15.81 3.51
CA GLU A 128 -17.81 -16.98 4.00
C GLU A 128 -19.28 -17.00 3.57
N ALA A 129 -19.85 -15.87 3.16
CA ALA A 129 -21.25 -15.83 2.71
C ALA A 129 -21.44 -16.53 1.37
N ASP A 130 -22.43 -17.39 1.29
CA ASP A 130 -22.88 -18.06 0.06
C ASP A 130 -21.74 -18.46 -0.88
N PRO A 131 -20.86 -19.38 -0.49
CA PRO A 131 -19.74 -19.79 -1.30
C PRO A 131 -20.20 -20.56 -2.54
N PRO A 132 -19.59 -20.35 -3.72
CA PRO A 132 -19.97 -21.05 -4.94
C PRO A 132 -19.80 -22.56 -4.78
N TYR A 133 -20.73 -23.30 -5.42
CA TYR A 133 -20.77 -24.78 -5.40
C TYR A 133 -20.89 -25.40 -4.01
N ASN A 134 -21.48 -24.69 -3.04
CA ASN A 134 -21.57 -25.12 -1.64
C ASN A 134 -20.21 -25.49 -1.03
N ALA A 135 -19.13 -24.89 -1.47
CA ALA A 135 -17.81 -25.11 -0.91
C ALA A 135 -17.77 -24.64 0.55
N ARG A 136 -17.08 -25.38 1.40
CA ARG A 136 -16.87 -24.94 2.78
C ARG A 136 -15.70 -23.96 2.82
N VAL A 137 -16.00 -22.70 3.11
CA VAL A 137 -15.02 -21.63 3.28
C VAL A 137 -14.86 -21.33 4.76
N SER A 138 -13.63 -21.13 5.20
CA SER A 138 -13.29 -20.65 6.54
C SER A 138 -12.28 -19.54 6.44
N PHE A 139 -12.54 -18.44 7.11
CA PHE A 139 -11.63 -17.30 7.22
C PHE A 139 -11.02 -17.25 8.63
N ASN A 140 -9.70 -17.20 8.70
CA ASN A 140 -8.96 -17.01 9.93
C ASN A 140 -8.17 -15.71 9.83
N ALA A 141 -8.47 -14.77 10.72
CA ALA A 141 -7.71 -13.53 10.80
C ALA A 141 -6.39 -13.79 11.52
N ASP A 142 -5.28 -13.47 10.88
CA ASP A 142 -3.98 -13.47 11.56
C ASP A 142 -3.84 -12.19 12.40
N TRP A 143 -4.24 -11.07 11.80
CA TRP A 143 -4.01 -9.76 12.40
C TRP A 143 -4.78 -8.67 11.64
N GLY A 144 -5.29 -7.68 12.38
CA GLY A 144 -5.91 -6.47 11.84
C GLY A 144 -5.48 -5.26 12.66
N ALA A 145 -5.06 -4.21 12.00
CA ALA A 145 -4.70 -2.96 12.65
C ALA A 145 -5.26 -1.77 11.89
N THR A 146 -5.69 -0.79 12.66
CA THR A 146 -6.04 0.54 12.14
C THR A 146 -4.77 1.32 11.85
N GLY A 147 -4.74 2.03 10.73
CA GLY A 147 -3.65 2.92 10.33
C GLY A 147 -3.57 4.16 11.23
N TRP A 148 -2.83 5.14 10.77
CA TRP A 148 -2.66 6.39 11.49
C TRP A 148 -2.68 7.57 10.51
N ASP A 149 -3.66 8.46 10.67
CA ASP A 149 -3.64 9.77 10.03
C ASP A 149 -2.92 10.74 10.98
N ALA A 150 -1.69 11.07 10.65
CA ALA A 150 -0.86 11.97 11.44
C ALA A 150 -1.53 13.34 11.62
N PRO A 151 -1.41 13.99 12.78
CA PRO A 151 -1.89 15.37 12.94
C PRO A 151 -1.23 16.31 11.93
N GLU A 152 -1.89 17.39 11.59
CA GLU A 152 -1.29 18.42 10.75
C GLU A 152 0.01 18.93 11.35
N THR A 153 1.02 19.12 10.49
CA THR A 153 2.32 19.64 10.92
C THR A 153 2.17 21.07 11.43
N ALA A 154 2.60 21.31 12.66
CA ALA A 154 2.56 22.65 13.23
C ALA A 154 3.42 23.62 12.40
N PRO A 155 2.99 24.90 12.27
CA PRO A 155 3.70 25.87 11.43
C PRO A 155 5.18 26.06 11.76
N TRP A 156 5.56 25.93 13.03
CA TRP A 156 6.95 26.02 13.45
C TRP A 156 7.78 24.85 12.93
N LEU A 157 7.23 23.64 12.96
CA LEU A 157 7.93 22.43 12.47
C LEU A 157 8.01 22.44 10.94
N ALA A 158 6.93 22.84 10.27
CA ALA A 158 6.92 22.99 8.82
C ALA A 158 7.99 23.97 8.33
N ARG A 159 8.12 25.15 9.00
CA ARG A 159 9.18 26.12 8.68
C ARG A 159 10.57 25.56 8.97
N ALA A 160 10.80 24.95 10.13
CA ALA A 160 12.10 24.39 10.47
C ALA A 160 12.54 23.29 9.48
N ALA A 161 11.61 22.42 9.06
CA ALA A 161 11.88 21.41 8.04
C ALA A 161 12.19 22.04 6.67
N ASP A 162 11.46 23.08 6.29
CA ASP A 162 11.69 23.78 5.01
C ASP A 162 13.06 24.49 5.00
N ASP A 163 13.40 25.20 6.08
CA ASP A 163 14.68 25.88 6.23
C ASP A 163 15.86 24.89 6.19
N ALA A 164 15.75 23.79 6.92
CA ALA A 164 16.75 22.73 6.92
C ALA A 164 16.91 22.07 5.53
N SER A 165 15.78 21.79 4.86
CA SER A 165 15.81 21.19 3.52
C SER A 165 16.43 22.13 2.49
N ARG A 166 16.13 23.43 2.54
CA ARG A 166 16.76 24.42 1.66
C ARG A 166 18.25 24.55 1.93
N ALA A 167 18.66 24.54 3.19
CA ALA A 167 20.07 24.64 3.55
C ALA A 167 20.87 23.40 3.11
N ALA A 168 20.33 22.20 3.30
CA ALA A 168 21.03 20.96 2.99
C ALA A 168 20.89 20.51 1.53
N PHE A 169 19.72 20.72 0.91
CA PHE A 169 19.39 20.18 -0.42
C PHE A 169 19.04 21.24 -1.46
N GLY A 170 19.03 22.53 -1.10
CA GLY A 170 18.69 23.63 -2.00
C GLY A 170 17.23 23.70 -2.45
N ARG A 171 16.33 22.93 -1.82
CA ARG A 171 14.91 22.82 -2.19
C ARG A 171 14.03 22.82 -0.95
N PRO A 172 12.76 23.26 -1.07
CA PRO A 172 11.82 23.18 0.04
C PRO A 172 11.52 21.73 0.44
N ALA A 173 11.16 21.53 1.70
CA ALA A 173 10.70 20.24 2.19
C ALA A 173 9.41 19.82 1.49
N ALA A 174 9.27 18.53 1.22
CA ALA A 174 8.05 17.93 0.71
C ALA A 174 7.53 16.86 1.69
N TRP A 175 6.23 16.70 1.71
CA TRP A 175 5.55 15.79 2.61
C TRP A 175 4.77 14.77 1.81
N MET A 176 4.85 13.51 2.23
CA MET A 176 4.13 12.42 1.60
C MET A 176 3.67 11.42 2.67
N GLY A 177 2.53 10.79 2.46
CA GLY A 177 2.12 9.65 3.28
C GLY A 177 3.01 8.43 3.02
N GLU A 178 3.15 7.58 4.02
CA GLU A 178 3.83 6.29 3.91
C GLU A 178 2.79 5.16 3.97
N GLY A 179 2.84 4.24 3.02
CA GLY A 179 1.90 3.12 2.93
C GLY A 179 2.27 1.92 3.80
N GLY A 180 3.25 2.06 4.66
CA GLY A 180 3.71 1.00 5.57
C GLY A 180 2.75 0.74 6.73
N THR A 181 2.74 -0.48 7.24
CA THR A 181 2.00 -0.82 8.46
C THR A 181 2.90 -0.59 9.67
N ILE A 182 2.70 0.53 10.36
CA ILE A 182 3.48 0.92 11.54
C ILE A 182 2.53 1.23 12.71
N PRO A 183 1.97 0.20 13.40
CA PRO A 183 1.01 0.38 14.49
C PRO A 183 1.55 1.21 15.64
N PHE A 184 2.88 1.21 15.82
CA PHE A 184 3.58 2.01 16.81
C PHE A 184 3.28 3.51 16.66
N MET A 185 3.16 4.02 15.43
CA MET A 185 2.85 5.44 15.20
C MET A 185 1.44 5.80 15.65
N ASN A 186 0.45 4.93 15.40
CA ASN A 186 -0.91 5.12 15.92
C ASN A 186 -0.93 5.13 17.45
N MET A 187 -0.24 4.20 18.08
CA MET A 187 -0.11 4.14 19.55
C MET A 187 0.54 5.40 20.11
N LEU A 188 1.63 5.88 19.49
CA LEU A 188 2.29 7.12 19.92
C LEU A 188 1.38 8.34 19.75
N GLY A 189 0.72 8.47 18.61
CA GLY A 189 -0.20 9.56 18.34
C GLY A 189 -1.36 9.60 19.34
N ALA A 190 -1.94 8.45 19.66
CA ALA A 190 -2.98 8.33 20.67
C ALA A 190 -2.47 8.68 22.09
N ARG A 191 -1.26 8.25 22.44
CA ARG A 191 -0.65 8.49 23.76
C ARG A 191 -0.20 9.96 23.94
N PHE A 192 0.24 10.59 22.86
CA PHE A 192 0.79 11.94 22.87
C PHE A 192 0.09 12.86 21.85
N PRO A 193 -1.19 13.21 22.06
CA PRO A 193 -2.00 13.92 21.06
C PRO A 193 -1.51 15.35 20.74
N ARG A 194 -0.63 15.91 21.56
CA ARG A 194 -0.01 17.23 21.33
C ARG A 194 1.40 17.14 20.73
N ALA A 195 1.93 15.94 20.53
CA ALA A 195 3.25 15.78 19.94
C ALA A 195 3.19 16.07 18.44
N GLN A 196 4.30 16.58 17.93
CA GLN A 196 4.54 16.67 16.51
C GLN A 196 5.45 15.53 16.07
N PHE A 197 5.24 15.06 14.86
CA PHE A 197 5.98 13.92 14.33
C PHE A 197 6.70 14.33 13.05
N LEU A 198 8.00 14.09 13.03
CA LEU A 198 8.81 14.20 11.83
C LEU A 198 9.34 12.80 11.51
N THR A 199 8.68 12.11 10.59
CA THR A 199 9.10 10.80 10.14
C THR A 199 9.91 10.97 8.86
N THR A 200 11.17 10.54 8.90
CA THR A 200 12.08 10.60 7.77
C THR A 200 12.95 9.36 7.76
N GLY A 201 13.66 9.13 6.68
CA GLY A 201 14.54 7.99 6.53
C GLY A 201 15.76 8.33 5.66
N VAL A 202 16.70 7.43 5.66
CA VAL A 202 17.99 7.54 4.93
C VAL A 202 18.05 6.64 3.70
N LEU A 203 16.91 6.08 3.29
CA LEU A 203 16.82 5.31 2.06
C LEU A 203 16.68 6.27 0.87
N GLY A 204 17.72 6.36 0.08
CA GLY A 204 17.70 7.11 -1.18
C GLY A 204 17.17 6.26 -2.35
N PRO A 205 17.18 6.84 -3.56
CA PRO A 205 16.81 6.10 -4.75
C PRO A 205 17.66 4.84 -4.94
N ARG A 206 17.04 3.73 -5.34
CA ARG A 206 17.68 2.43 -5.60
C ARG A 206 18.25 1.72 -4.37
N SER A 207 17.89 2.14 -3.16
CA SER A 207 18.37 1.50 -1.93
C SER A 207 17.89 0.07 -1.75
N ASN A 208 16.96 -0.41 -2.58
CA ASN A 208 16.41 -1.77 -2.58
C ASN A 208 15.85 -2.18 -1.21
N ALA A 209 15.02 -1.32 -0.62
CA ALA A 209 14.42 -1.53 0.69
C ALA A 209 13.79 -2.94 0.81
N HIS A 210 14.10 -3.65 1.90
CA HIS A 210 13.68 -5.04 2.17
C HIS A 210 14.20 -6.08 1.15
N GLY A 211 15.16 -5.73 0.33
CA GLY A 211 15.77 -6.61 -0.66
C GLY A 211 17.25 -6.90 -0.39
N PRO A 212 17.87 -7.80 -1.16
CA PRO A 212 19.30 -8.05 -1.08
C PRO A 212 20.12 -6.78 -1.37
N ASN A 213 21.20 -6.59 -0.61
CA ASN A 213 22.07 -5.41 -0.73
C ASN A 213 21.36 -4.08 -0.48
N GLU A 214 20.39 -4.05 0.41
CA GLU A 214 19.79 -2.81 0.90
C GLU A 214 20.87 -1.90 1.48
N PHE A 215 20.83 -0.62 1.14
CA PHE A 215 21.81 0.35 1.64
C PHE A 215 21.13 1.66 2.08
N LEU A 216 21.78 2.36 2.99
CA LEU A 216 21.43 3.75 3.31
C LEU A 216 22.16 4.71 2.37
N HIS A 217 21.57 5.86 2.13
CA HIS A 217 22.17 6.92 1.33
C HIS A 217 22.91 7.89 2.27
N ILE A 218 24.23 7.93 2.21
CA ILE A 218 25.06 8.69 3.17
C ILE A 218 24.79 10.19 3.12
N ASP A 219 24.51 10.72 1.92
CA ASP A 219 24.24 12.16 1.74
C ASP A 219 22.80 12.57 2.14
N CYS A 220 21.97 11.62 2.55
CA CYS A 220 20.63 11.86 3.05
C CYS A 220 20.64 12.15 4.54
#